data_c43ba5970c4e440f8c4a392e8642d7f1
#
_entry.id   c43ba5970c4e440f8c4a392e8642d7f1
#
_cell.length_a   1.000
_cell.length_b   1.000
_cell.length_c   1.000
_cell.angle_alpha   90.00
_cell.angle_beta   90.00
_cell.angle_gamma   90.00
#
_symmetry.space_group_name_H-M   'P 1'
#
loop_
_entity.id
_entity.type
_entity.pdbx_description
1 polymer ?
#
loop_
_entity_poly.entity_id
_entity_poly.type
_entity_poly.pdbx_seq_one_letter_code
_entity_poly.pdbx_strand_id
1 'polypeptide(L)'
;KNLIITTLVLLVSLLVSCQKQEQEISVASQEKSIESFVNTQTNSRIAFNGGVNRVVLEEGAGDTLASGDSLILEYAAYIFSSGKGSVFATNIPEIAVLAGIDISNSGMENYGIQLGKTSLLSGVELGLRGVRKGEHSYIVFSSRFGYGNKIVGIVPKYSPLIFEVWIKDVKKN
;
A
#
# COMPACT_ATOMS: atom_id res chain seq x y z
N LYS A 1 29.98 33.37 21.22
CA LYS A 1 29.95 31.91 20.88
C LYS A 1 28.58 31.31 21.13
N ASN A 2 27.93 31.60 22.26
CA ASN A 2 26.59 31.07 22.61
C ASN A 2 25.47 31.63 21.72
N LEU A 3 25.57 32.90 21.27
CA LEU A 3 24.57 33.51 20.39
C LEU A 3 24.52 32.85 18.99
N ILE A 4 25.66 32.45 18.44
CA ILE A 4 25.75 31.77 17.14
C ILE A 4 25.15 30.36 17.23
N ILE A 5 25.35 29.68 18.36
CA ILE A 5 24.77 28.33 18.57
C ILE A 5 23.26 28.42 18.70
N THR A 6 22.71 29.41 19.44
CA THR A 6 21.27 29.61 19.58
C THR A 6 20.58 29.96 18.26
N THR A 7 21.21 30.83 17.43
CA THR A 7 20.66 31.16 16.10
C THR A 7 20.70 29.96 15.16
N LEU A 8 21.75 29.14 15.20
CA LEU A 8 21.86 27.94 14.39
C LEU A 8 20.79 26.90 14.76
N VAL A 9 20.54 26.68 16.05
CA VAL A 9 19.48 25.76 16.55
C VAL A 9 18.09 26.25 16.12
N LEU A 10 17.85 27.56 16.19
CA LEU A 10 16.57 28.14 15.76
C LEU A 10 16.35 27.96 14.26
N LEU A 11 17.38 28.14 13.45
CA LEU A 11 17.31 27.97 11.99
C LEU A 11 17.03 26.52 11.60
N VAL A 12 17.66 25.55 12.26
CA VAL A 12 17.43 24.12 12.03
C VAL A 12 16.01 23.72 12.41
N SER A 13 15.45 24.24 13.50
CA SER A 13 14.07 23.95 13.93
C SER A 13 13.03 24.46 12.94
N LEU A 14 13.26 25.61 12.30
CA LEU A 14 12.40 26.17 11.26
C LEU A 14 12.38 25.30 9.99
N LEU A 15 13.53 24.79 9.57
CA LEU A 15 13.64 23.93 8.38
C LEU A 15 12.93 22.59 8.58
N VAL A 16 13.04 21.97 9.75
CA VAL A 16 12.35 20.71 10.07
C VAL A 16 10.83 20.91 10.12
N SER A 17 10.36 22.06 10.62
CA SER A 17 8.93 22.39 10.66
C SER A 17 8.33 22.53 9.27
N CYS A 18 9.01 23.20 8.32
CA CYS A 18 8.57 23.33 6.93
C CYS A 18 8.43 21.98 6.23
N GLN A 19 9.43 21.11 6.35
CA GLN A 19 9.38 19.77 5.71
C GLN A 19 8.23 18.92 6.23
N LYS A 20 7.95 18.97 7.52
CA LYS A 20 6.84 18.25 8.14
C LYS A 20 5.49 18.75 7.62
N GLN A 21 5.33 20.07 7.50
CA GLN A 21 4.10 20.68 7.00
C GLN A 21 3.85 20.35 5.52
N GLU A 22 4.86 20.37 4.66
CA GLU A 22 4.75 19.96 3.26
C GLU A 22 4.35 18.49 3.13
N GLN A 23 4.91 17.62 3.97
CA GLN A 23 4.52 16.20 4.01
C GLN A 23 3.07 15.99 4.41
N GLU A 24 2.60 16.70 5.43
CA GLU A 24 1.20 16.59 5.89
C GLU A 24 0.21 17.09 4.82
N ILE A 25 0.52 18.19 4.14
CA ILE A 25 -0.29 18.71 3.02
C ILE A 25 -0.31 17.70 1.86
N SER A 26 0.83 17.10 1.54
CA SER A 26 0.93 16.08 0.48
C SER A 26 0.06 14.84 0.81
N VAL A 27 0.14 14.33 2.05
CA VAL A 27 -0.66 13.19 2.51
C VAL A 27 -2.16 13.51 2.46
N ALA A 28 -2.59 14.67 2.94
CA ALA A 28 -3.99 15.07 2.90
C ALA A 28 -4.54 15.16 1.46
N SER A 29 -3.73 15.67 0.53
CA SER A 29 -4.07 15.70 -0.90
C SER A 29 -4.22 14.29 -1.49
N GLN A 30 -3.32 13.37 -1.11
CA GLN A 30 -3.38 11.97 -1.54
C GLN A 30 -4.65 11.28 -1.01
N GLU A 31 -4.97 11.48 0.26
CA GLU A 31 -6.15 10.88 0.91
C GLU A 31 -7.44 11.36 0.24
N LYS A 32 -7.51 12.66 -0.12
CA LYS A 32 -8.65 13.20 -0.90
C LYS A 32 -8.76 12.58 -2.29
N SER A 33 -7.63 12.36 -2.99
CA SER A 33 -7.62 11.71 -4.30
C SER A 33 -8.02 10.24 -4.22
N ILE A 34 -7.59 9.55 -3.16
CA ILE A 34 -7.98 8.16 -2.86
C ILE A 34 -9.48 8.09 -2.56
N GLU A 35 -10.01 8.98 -1.74
CA GLU A 35 -11.44 9.05 -1.44
C GLU A 35 -12.26 9.27 -2.72
N SER A 36 -11.82 10.18 -3.59
CA SER A 36 -12.47 10.41 -4.88
C SER A 36 -12.47 9.15 -5.74
N PHE A 37 -11.36 8.42 -5.82
CA PHE A 37 -11.28 7.14 -6.53
C PHE A 37 -12.21 6.08 -5.93
N VAL A 38 -12.19 5.91 -4.60
CA VAL A 38 -13.04 4.95 -3.89
C VAL A 38 -14.52 5.23 -4.15
N ASN A 39 -14.92 6.50 -4.14
CA ASN A 39 -16.30 6.91 -4.39
C ASN A 39 -16.78 6.64 -5.83
N THR A 40 -15.87 6.43 -6.79
CA THR A 40 -16.23 5.99 -8.15
C THR A 40 -16.54 4.49 -8.24
N GLN A 41 -16.20 3.71 -7.22
CA GLN A 41 -16.36 2.24 -7.21
C GLN A 41 -17.75 1.82 -6.72
N THR A 42 -18.80 2.24 -7.44
CA THR A 42 -20.21 2.16 -7.00
C THR A 42 -20.76 0.75 -6.81
N ASN A 43 -20.14 -0.26 -7.45
CA ASN A 43 -20.60 -1.66 -7.37
C ASN A 43 -19.71 -2.51 -6.43
N SER A 44 -18.90 -1.87 -5.59
CA SER A 44 -17.95 -2.54 -4.73
C SER A 44 -18.24 -2.26 -3.26
N ARG A 45 -17.99 -3.26 -2.41
CA ARG A 45 -18.01 -3.02 -0.95
C ARG A 45 -16.70 -2.37 -0.52
N ILE A 46 -16.80 -1.30 0.25
CA ILE A 46 -15.64 -0.63 0.81
C ILE A 46 -15.44 -1.07 2.26
N ALA A 47 -14.24 -1.59 2.56
CA ALA A 47 -13.78 -1.84 3.91
C ALA A 47 -12.68 -0.84 4.26
N PHE A 48 -12.82 -0.17 5.40
CA PHE A 48 -11.86 0.84 5.87
C PHE A 48 -11.17 0.34 7.14
N ASN A 49 -9.84 0.27 7.09
CA ASN A 49 -9.02 -0.20 8.22
C ASN A 49 -7.89 0.81 8.50
N GLY A 50 -8.05 1.64 9.55
CA GLY A 50 -6.97 2.47 10.09
C GLY A 50 -6.33 3.45 9.09
N GLY A 51 -7.07 3.97 8.12
CA GLY A 51 -6.57 4.90 7.09
C GLY A 51 -6.29 4.23 5.74
N VAL A 52 -6.59 2.95 5.61
CA VAL A 52 -6.44 2.16 4.38
C VAL A 52 -7.81 1.77 3.85
N ASN A 53 -8.06 2.00 2.57
CA ASN A 53 -9.29 1.59 1.89
C ASN A 53 -9.07 0.27 1.16
N ARG A 54 -9.97 -0.71 1.40
CA ARG A 54 -10.07 -1.90 0.58
C ARG A 54 -11.38 -1.87 -0.20
N VAL A 55 -11.26 -1.80 -1.51
CA VAL A 55 -12.37 -1.87 -2.48
C VAL A 55 -12.53 -3.33 -2.89
N VAL A 56 -13.57 -3.98 -2.43
CA VAL A 56 -13.85 -5.39 -2.72
C VAL A 56 -14.60 -5.47 -4.05
N LEU A 57 -13.95 -5.97 -5.08
CA LEU A 57 -14.49 -6.13 -6.43
C LEU A 57 -15.29 -7.44 -6.55
N GLU A 58 -14.75 -8.51 -5.94
CA GLU A 58 -15.39 -9.83 -5.87
C GLU A 58 -15.28 -10.32 -4.43
N GLU A 59 -16.42 -10.74 -3.87
CA GLU A 59 -16.47 -11.23 -2.51
C GLU A 59 -15.84 -12.61 -2.39
N GLY A 60 -15.03 -12.82 -1.36
CA GLY A 60 -14.56 -14.14 -0.97
C GLY A 60 -15.52 -14.88 -0.07
N ALA A 61 -15.22 -16.14 0.21
CA ALA A 61 -16.01 -17.01 1.08
C ALA A 61 -15.16 -17.65 2.19
N GLY A 62 -15.82 -18.19 3.21
CA GLY A 62 -15.16 -18.84 4.35
C GLY A 62 -14.66 -17.88 5.41
N ASP A 63 -13.64 -18.31 6.14
CA ASP A 63 -13.08 -17.57 7.28
C ASP A 63 -12.37 -16.29 6.85
N THR A 64 -12.46 -15.28 7.70
CA THR A 64 -11.72 -14.02 7.54
C THR A 64 -10.29 -14.15 8.04
N LEU A 65 -9.35 -13.54 7.31
CA LEU A 65 -7.94 -13.44 7.73
C LEU A 65 -7.79 -12.55 8.96
N ALA A 66 -7.13 -13.07 9.99
CA ALA A 66 -6.77 -12.36 11.20
C ALA A 66 -5.24 -12.37 11.43
N SER A 67 -4.76 -11.58 12.39
CA SER A 67 -3.34 -11.60 12.76
C SER A 67 -2.91 -12.99 13.21
N GLY A 68 -1.77 -13.46 12.70
CA GLY A 68 -1.24 -14.80 12.92
C GLY A 68 -1.64 -15.82 11.85
N ASP A 69 -2.76 -15.61 11.14
CA ASP A 69 -3.19 -16.49 10.07
C ASP A 69 -2.28 -16.36 8.84
N SER A 70 -2.33 -17.37 7.98
CA SER A 70 -1.55 -17.42 6.74
C SER A 70 -2.47 -17.29 5.53
N LEU A 71 -1.97 -16.68 4.46
CA LEU A 71 -2.67 -16.61 3.18
C LEU A 71 -1.73 -16.82 2.00
N ILE A 72 -2.32 -17.24 0.88
CA ILE A 72 -1.69 -17.30 -0.43
C ILE A 72 -2.41 -16.33 -1.34
N LEU A 73 -1.65 -15.45 -2.04
CA LEU A 73 -2.24 -14.48 -2.95
C LEU A 73 -1.41 -14.28 -4.23
N GLU A 74 -2.10 -13.84 -5.25
CA GLU A 74 -1.52 -13.13 -6.39
C GLU A 74 -1.71 -11.64 -6.16
N TYR A 75 -0.77 -10.82 -6.67
CA TYR A 75 -0.89 -9.37 -6.55
C TYR A 75 -0.25 -8.63 -7.73
N ALA A 76 -0.73 -7.42 -7.96
CA ALA A 76 -0.06 -6.40 -8.75
C ALA A 76 -0.08 -5.07 -7.99
N ALA A 77 1.09 -4.45 -7.86
CA ALA A 77 1.27 -3.21 -7.12
C ALA A 77 1.57 -2.05 -8.07
N TYR A 78 0.83 -0.96 -7.90
CA TYR A 78 0.88 0.20 -8.77
C TYR A 78 1.15 1.47 -7.98
N ILE A 79 1.82 2.44 -8.59
CA ILE A 79 1.80 3.82 -8.12
C ILE A 79 0.40 4.35 -8.37
N PHE A 80 -0.27 4.86 -7.33
CA PHE A 80 -1.61 5.40 -7.48
C PHE A 80 -1.55 6.77 -8.18
N SER A 81 -2.35 6.93 -9.25
CA SER A 81 -2.48 8.17 -10.02
C SER A 81 -3.94 8.36 -10.45
N SER A 82 -4.81 8.71 -9.48
CA SER A 82 -6.28 8.72 -9.66
C SER A 82 -6.87 7.35 -10.05
N GLY A 83 -6.10 6.28 -9.83
CA GLY A 83 -6.37 4.90 -10.19
C GLY A 83 -5.05 4.12 -10.33
N LYS A 84 -5.07 3.00 -11.05
CA LYS A 84 -3.88 2.20 -11.32
C LYS A 84 -2.96 2.95 -12.31
N GLY A 85 -1.79 3.38 -11.84
CA GLY A 85 -0.73 3.95 -12.67
C GLY A 85 0.31 2.89 -13.07
N SER A 86 1.60 3.23 -13.01
CA SER A 86 2.68 2.30 -13.38
C SER A 86 2.79 1.14 -12.39
N VAL A 87 2.90 -0.09 -12.91
CA VAL A 87 3.22 -1.28 -12.13
C VAL A 87 4.65 -1.19 -11.62
N PHE A 88 4.89 -1.46 -10.34
CA PHE A 88 6.24 -1.50 -9.78
C PHE A 88 6.62 -2.85 -9.16
N ALA A 89 5.63 -3.71 -8.87
CA ALA A 89 5.85 -5.06 -8.38
C ALA A 89 4.63 -5.94 -8.67
N THR A 90 4.85 -7.22 -8.94
CA THR A 90 3.80 -8.22 -9.14
C THR A 90 4.40 -9.62 -9.00
N ASN A 91 3.56 -10.61 -8.67
CA ASN A 91 3.88 -12.03 -8.78
C ASN A 91 3.10 -12.73 -9.91
N ILE A 92 2.44 -11.97 -10.77
CA ILE A 92 1.67 -12.48 -11.89
C ILE A 92 2.55 -12.39 -13.16
N PRO A 93 2.92 -13.51 -13.79
CA PRO A 93 3.86 -13.52 -14.92
C PRO A 93 3.43 -12.63 -16.09
N GLU A 94 2.15 -12.63 -16.44
CA GLU A 94 1.61 -11.86 -17.55
C GLU A 94 1.75 -10.35 -17.32
N ILE A 95 1.49 -9.92 -16.09
CA ILE A 95 1.63 -8.50 -15.70
C ILE A 95 3.11 -8.10 -15.65
N ALA A 96 3.97 -8.99 -15.15
CA ALA A 96 5.41 -8.75 -15.09
C ALA A 96 6.01 -8.55 -16.48
N VAL A 97 5.66 -9.41 -17.44
CA VAL A 97 6.12 -9.29 -18.83
C VAL A 97 5.68 -7.96 -19.44
N LEU A 98 4.40 -7.59 -19.28
CA LEU A 98 3.87 -6.31 -19.79
C LEU A 98 4.52 -5.08 -19.15
N ALA A 99 4.90 -5.19 -17.88
CA ALA A 99 5.55 -4.11 -17.13
C ALA A 99 7.09 -4.09 -17.28
N GLY A 100 7.69 -5.07 -17.97
CA GLY A 100 9.15 -5.20 -18.08
C GLY A 100 9.83 -5.54 -16.75
N ILE A 101 9.13 -6.23 -15.84
CA ILE A 101 9.64 -6.66 -14.54
C ILE A 101 10.22 -8.07 -14.70
N ASP A 102 11.51 -8.25 -14.37
CA ASP A 102 12.13 -9.56 -14.34
C ASP A 102 11.72 -10.33 -13.08
N ILE A 103 11.01 -11.42 -13.29
CA ILE A 103 10.54 -12.32 -12.22
C ILE A 103 11.24 -13.68 -12.22
N SER A 104 12.22 -13.90 -13.09
CA SER A 104 12.88 -15.20 -13.30
C SER A 104 13.52 -15.80 -12.04
N ASN A 105 13.89 -14.96 -11.06
CA ASN A 105 14.55 -15.36 -9.82
C ASN A 105 13.67 -15.22 -8.55
N SER A 106 12.40 -14.90 -8.68
CA SER A 106 11.60 -14.45 -7.53
C SER A 106 10.76 -15.54 -6.87
N GLY A 107 10.74 -16.78 -7.38
CA GLY A 107 9.95 -17.89 -6.78
C GLY A 107 8.46 -17.51 -6.61
N MET A 108 7.90 -16.78 -7.54
CA MET A 108 6.68 -16.00 -7.42
C MET A 108 5.37 -16.78 -7.51
N GLU A 109 5.39 -18.05 -7.75
CA GLU A 109 4.17 -18.85 -7.70
C GLU A 109 3.69 -18.94 -6.24
N ASN A 110 2.51 -18.38 -5.96
CA ASN A 110 1.85 -18.45 -4.66
C ASN A 110 2.63 -17.78 -3.51
N TYR A 111 2.70 -16.45 -3.54
CA TYR A 111 3.31 -15.69 -2.45
C TYR A 111 2.57 -15.94 -1.13
N GLY A 112 3.23 -16.69 -0.23
CA GLY A 112 2.70 -17.03 1.09
C GLY A 112 3.03 -15.95 2.12
N ILE A 113 2.02 -15.44 2.79
CA ILE A 113 2.14 -14.42 3.85
C ILE A 113 1.60 -14.97 5.15
N GLN A 114 2.27 -14.72 6.28
CA GLN A 114 1.69 -14.82 7.61
C GLN A 114 1.45 -13.42 8.15
N LEU A 115 0.17 -13.05 8.34
CA LEU A 115 -0.21 -11.69 8.74
C LEU A 115 0.33 -11.36 10.14
N GLY A 116 1.02 -10.23 10.26
CA GLY A 116 1.67 -9.79 11.50
C GLY A 116 3.05 -10.39 11.75
N LYS A 117 3.55 -11.30 10.89
CA LYS A 117 4.90 -11.86 10.96
C LYS A 117 5.72 -11.60 9.69
N THR A 118 5.11 -11.70 8.54
CA THR A 118 5.75 -11.32 7.27
C THR A 118 5.93 -9.81 7.24
N SER A 119 7.14 -9.34 6.89
CA SER A 119 7.41 -7.91 6.76
C SER A 119 6.71 -7.34 5.53
N LEU A 120 5.63 -6.60 5.74
CA LEU A 120 4.81 -5.96 4.73
C LEU A 120 4.83 -4.43 4.90
N LEU A 121 4.46 -3.70 3.85
CA LEU A 121 4.05 -2.30 4.02
C LEU A 121 2.83 -2.26 4.94
N SER A 122 2.79 -1.29 5.86
CA SER A 122 1.68 -1.17 6.82
C SER A 122 0.31 -1.03 6.13
N GLY A 123 0.26 -0.38 4.96
CA GLY A 123 -0.95 -0.29 4.16
C GLY A 123 -1.43 -1.64 3.63
N VAL A 124 -0.51 -2.50 3.19
CA VAL A 124 -0.85 -3.86 2.74
C VAL A 124 -1.32 -4.71 3.92
N GLU A 125 -0.61 -4.66 5.04
CA GLU A 125 -1.00 -5.41 6.24
C GLU A 125 -2.39 -5.02 6.75
N LEU A 126 -2.68 -3.72 6.85
CA LEU A 126 -3.99 -3.23 7.26
C LEU A 126 -5.08 -3.61 6.25
N GLY A 127 -4.79 -3.49 4.94
CA GLY A 127 -5.73 -3.81 3.88
C GLY A 127 -6.08 -5.29 3.79
N LEU A 128 -5.15 -6.19 4.11
CA LEU A 128 -5.37 -7.64 4.09
C LEU A 128 -6.20 -8.16 5.27
N ARG A 129 -6.38 -7.38 6.34
CA ARG A 129 -7.20 -7.80 7.49
C ARG A 129 -8.65 -8.04 7.06
N GLY A 130 -9.16 -9.22 7.39
CA GLY A 130 -10.54 -9.61 7.09
C GLY A 130 -10.81 -9.98 5.63
N VAL A 131 -9.78 -10.17 4.79
CA VAL A 131 -9.96 -10.78 3.46
C VAL A 131 -10.37 -12.23 3.61
N ARG A 132 -10.99 -12.79 2.56
CA ARG A 132 -11.45 -14.17 2.49
C ARG A 132 -10.90 -14.86 1.26
N LYS A 133 -10.87 -16.18 1.28
CA LYS A 133 -10.52 -16.98 0.10
C LYS A 133 -11.43 -16.64 -1.08
N GLY A 134 -10.84 -16.43 -2.27
CA GLY A 134 -11.54 -16.05 -3.50
C GLY A 134 -11.81 -14.54 -3.63
N GLU A 135 -11.47 -13.72 -2.62
CA GLU A 135 -11.67 -12.27 -2.70
C GLU A 135 -10.72 -11.65 -3.74
N HIS A 136 -11.26 -10.74 -4.57
CA HIS A 136 -10.50 -9.85 -5.44
C HIS A 136 -10.73 -8.41 -4.98
N SER A 137 -9.67 -7.69 -4.67
CA SER A 137 -9.77 -6.35 -4.07
C SER A 137 -8.66 -5.42 -4.51
N TYR A 138 -8.94 -4.10 -4.45
CA TYR A 138 -7.91 -3.07 -4.39
C TYR A 138 -7.67 -2.68 -2.94
N ILE A 139 -6.40 -2.57 -2.54
CA ILE A 139 -5.96 -1.98 -1.28
C ILE A 139 -5.26 -0.67 -1.61
N VAL A 140 -5.86 0.46 -1.21
CA VAL A 140 -5.41 1.81 -1.58
C VAL A 140 -5.07 2.62 -0.35
N PHE A 141 -3.90 3.25 -0.36
CA PHE A 141 -3.41 4.01 0.79
C PHE A 141 -2.44 5.13 0.40
N SER A 142 -2.39 6.15 1.25
CA SER A 142 -1.45 7.26 1.11
C SER A 142 -0.01 6.82 1.40
N SER A 143 0.94 7.64 1.02
CA SER A 143 2.38 7.40 1.26
C SER A 143 2.75 7.19 2.72
N ARG A 144 1.89 7.63 3.66
CA ARG A 144 2.01 7.38 5.11
C ARG A 144 2.11 5.89 5.44
N PHE A 145 1.37 5.06 4.71
CA PHE A 145 1.30 3.61 4.89
C PHE A 145 2.14 2.83 3.87
N GLY A 146 2.85 3.56 2.98
CA GLY A 146 3.74 3.04 1.95
C GLY A 146 5.21 3.26 2.28
N TYR A 147 5.98 3.72 1.28
CA TYR A 147 7.42 3.94 1.42
C TYR A 147 7.79 5.30 2.03
N GLY A 148 6.82 6.19 2.28
CA GLY A 148 7.06 7.51 2.87
C GLY A 148 8.01 8.35 2.03
N ASN A 149 9.08 8.87 2.65
CA ASN A 149 10.07 9.72 1.99
C ASN A 149 11.21 8.94 1.29
N LYS A 150 11.04 7.65 1.04
CA LYS A 150 12.02 6.80 0.36
C LYS A 150 11.68 6.65 -1.11
N ILE A 151 12.71 6.61 -1.97
CA ILE A 151 12.61 6.14 -3.35
C ILE A 151 12.84 4.62 -3.35
N VAL A 152 11.97 3.86 -3.97
CA VAL A 152 12.09 2.39 -4.08
C VAL A 152 11.85 1.97 -5.53
N GLY A 153 12.90 1.55 -6.22
CA GLY A 153 12.82 1.28 -7.65
C GLY A 153 12.29 2.48 -8.44
N ILE A 154 11.19 2.30 -9.15
CA ILE A 154 10.51 3.36 -9.89
C ILE A 154 9.53 4.19 -9.03
N VAL A 155 9.32 3.82 -7.77
CA VAL A 155 8.36 4.50 -6.88
C VAL A 155 9.02 5.75 -6.29
N PRO A 156 8.54 6.97 -6.61
CA PRO A 156 9.06 8.21 -6.05
C PRO A 156 8.77 8.34 -4.55
N LYS A 157 9.42 9.31 -3.89
CA LYS A 157 9.06 9.71 -2.53
C LYS A 157 7.60 10.14 -2.46
N TYR A 158 6.97 9.86 -1.33
CA TYR A 158 5.60 10.30 -1.04
C TYR A 158 4.57 9.84 -2.07
N SER A 159 4.78 8.68 -2.71
CA SER A 159 3.80 8.12 -3.63
C SER A 159 2.70 7.37 -2.88
N PRO A 160 1.42 7.68 -3.12
CA PRO A 160 0.32 6.81 -2.73
C PRO A 160 0.35 5.55 -3.59
N LEU A 161 -0.12 4.44 -3.04
CA LEU A 161 -0.03 3.12 -3.68
C LEU A 161 -1.39 2.45 -3.76
N ILE A 162 -1.54 1.59 -4.75
CA ILE A 162 -2.67 0.67 -4.90
C ILE A 162 -2.14 -0.74 -5.16
N PHE A 163 -2.60 -1.69 -4.37
CA PHE A 163 -2.34 -3.11 -4.54
C PHE A 163 -3.62 -3.79 -4.99
N GLU A 164 -3.60 -4.41 -6.13
CA GLU A 164 -4.63 -5.32 -6.59
C GLU A 164 -4.27 -6.71 -6.11
N VAL A 165 -5.18 -7.38 -5.41
CA VAL A 165 -4.91 -8.67 -4.75
C VAL A 165 -6.00 -9.68 -5.06
N TRP A 166 -5.59 -10.91 -5.35
CA TRP A 166 -6.45 -12.08 -5.55
C TRP A 166 -6.11 -13.12 -4.49
N ILE A 167 -7.00 -13.35 -3.55
CA ILE A 167 -6.78 -14.24 -2.42
C ILE A 167 -7.03 -15.68 -2.83
N LYS A 168 -5.96 -16.46 -2.97
CA LYS A 168 -6.06 -17.88 -3.40
C LYS A 168 -6.42 -18.81 -2.27
N ASP A 169 -5.91 -18.58 -1.06
CA ASP A 169 -6.21 -19.38 0.12
C ASP A 169 -6.03 -18.61 1.42
N VAL A 170 -6.78 -18.99 2.46
CA VAL A 170 -6.65 -18.48 3.83
C VAL A 170 -6.60 -19.67 4.77
N LYS A 171 -5.55 -19.73 5.63
CA LYS A 171 -5.36 -20.78 6.62
C LYS A 171 -5.34 -20.18 8.01
N LYS A 172 -6.18 -20.68 8.87
CA LYS A 172 -6.21 -20.35 10.30
C LYS A 172 -5.03 -21.04 10.99
N ASN A 173 -4.31 -20.31 11.88
CA ASN A 173 -3.21 -20.82 12.69
C ASN A 173 -3.56 -20.74 14.18
#